data_b639dc8c654d7670c7dbf8b6279fad3e
#
_entry.id   b639dc8c654d7670c7dbf8b6279fad3e
#
_cell.length_a   1.000
_cell.length_b   1.000
_cell.length_c   1.000
_cell.angle_alpha   90.00
_cell.angle_beta   90.00
_cell.angle_gamma   90.00
#
_symmetry.space_group_name_H-M   'P 1'
#
loop_
_entity.id
_entity.type
_entity.pdbx_description
1 polymer ?
#
loop_
_entity_poly.entity_id
_entity_poly.type
_entity_poly.pdbx_seq_one_letter_code
_entity_poly.pdbx_strand_id
1 'polypeptide(L)' 'MSDLLTFFNLASDQTRLRLIILLSQDELCVCQLCGILNESQPKVSKHLAKLRDTEYVKTKQKGKFIFYSLNIKNTI' A
#
# COMPACT_ATOMS: atom_id res chain seq x y z
N MET A 1 22.30 -0.51 1.40
CA MET A 1 21.05 0.12 1.08
C MET A 1 19.93 -0.87 0.94
N SER A 2 19.63 -1.55 2.05
CA SER A 2 18.54 -2.51 2.09
C SER A 2 17.21 -1.88 1.71
N ASP A 3 17.02 -0.59 2.04
CA ASP A 3 15.76 0.08 1.77
C ASP A 3 15.50 0.24 0.28
N LEU A 4 16.53 0.56 -0.50
CA LEU A 4 16.37 0.68 -1.94
C LEU A 4 16.03 -0.65 -2.58
N LEU A 5 16.75 -1.70 -2.19
CA LEU A 5 16.48 -3.04 -2.70
C LEU A 5 15.09 -3.52 -2.31
N THR A 6 14.69 -3.25 -1.08
CA THR A 6 13.35 -3.61 -0.62
C THR A 6 12.29 -2.90 -1.44
N PHE A 7 12.47 -1.59 -1.69
CA PHE A 7 11.53 -0.83 -2.50
C PHE A 7 11.41 -1.42 -3.90
N PHE A 8 12.53 -1.71 -4.56
CA PHE A 8 12.47 -2.28 -5.91
C PHE A 8 11.81 -3.65 -5.91
N ASN A 9 12.05 -4.45 -4.88
CA ASN A 9 11.41 -5.75 -4.76
C ASN A 9 9.90 -5.59 -4.65
N LEU A 10 9.44 -4.68 -3.80
CA LEU A 10 8.01 -4.43 -3.64
C LEU A 10 7.40 -3.89 -4.92
N ALA A 11 8.07 -2.98 -5.58
CA ALA A 11 7.57 -2.33 -6.80
C ALA A 11 7.64 -3.24 -8.03
N SER A 12 8.31 -4.38 -7.93
CA SER A 12 8.38 -5.33 -9.05
C SER A 12 7.06 -6.04 -9.30
N ASP A 13 6.17 -6.09 -8.30
CA ASP A 13 4.83 -6.63 -8.47
C ASP A 13 3.92 -5.50 -8.94
N GLN A 14 3.19 -5.75 -10.03
CA GLN A 14 2.35 -4.73 -10.65
C GLN A 14 1.28 -4.21 -9.69
N THR A 15 0.65 -5.09 -8.93
CA THR A 15 -0.39 -4.67 -7.99
C THR A 15 0.19 -3.83 -6.87
N ARG A 16 1.35 -4.22 -6.34
CA ARG A 16 2.00 -3.44 -5.29
C ARG A 16 2.46 -2.09 -5.79
N LEU A 17 2.98 -2.03 -7.01
CA LEU A 17 3.38 -0.76 -7.61
C LEU A 17 2.19 0.18 -7.76
N ARG A 18 1.07 -0.33 -8.22
CA ARG A 18 -0.16 0.46 -8.33
C ARG A 18 -0.63 0.97 -6.97
N LEU A 19 -0.55 0.12 -5.94
CA LEU A 19 -0.91 0.53 -4.59
C LEU A 19 -0.01 1.65 -4.09
N ILE A 20 1.29 1.54 -4.31
CA ILE A 20 2.24 2.57 -3.90
C ILE A 20 1.89 3.90 -4.58
N ILE A 21 1.64 3.88 -5.88
CA ILE A 21 1.31 5.09 -6.62
C ILE A 21 0.01 5.72 -6.11
N LEU A 22 -1.02 4.92 -5.91
CA LEU A 22 -2.31 5.43 -5.43
C LEU A 22 -2.18 6.02 -4.03
N LEU A 23 -1.47 5.34 -3.15
CA LEU A 23 -1.34 5.79 -1.76
C LEU A 23 -0.35 6.94 -1.61
N SER A 24 0.46 7.21 -2.62
CA SER A 24 1.29 8.41 -2.63
C SER A 24 0.47 9.66 -2.92
N GLN A 25 -0.71 9.50 -3.52
CA GLN A 25 -1.56 10.62 -3.92
C GLN A 25 -2.71 10.86 -2.96
N ASP A 26 -3.15 9.83 -2.26
CA ASP A 26 -4.33 9.94 -1.41
C ASP A 26 -4.33 8.87 -0.33
N GLU A 27 -5.09 9.13 0.71
CA GLU A 27 -5.33 8.18 1.79
C GLU A 27 -6.60 7.39 1.43
N LEU A 28 -6.47 6.07 1.31
CA LEU A 28 -7.55 5.24 0.79
C LEU A 28 -7.76 4.01 1.67
N CYS A 29 -9.01 3.56 1.79
CA CYS A 29 -9.32 2.32 2.48
C CYS A 29 -9.33 1.15 1.49
N VAL A 30 -9.38 -0.07 2.04
CA VAL A 30 -9.31 -1.29 1.21
C VAL A 30 -10.42 -1.34 0.17
N CYS A 31 -11.65 -0.95 0.57
CA CYS A 31 -12.78 -0.97 -0.36
C CYS A 31 -12.53 -0.08 -1.57
N GLN A 32 -11.98 1.12 -1.33
CA GLN A 32 -11.68 2.04 -2.42
C GLN A 32 -10.59 1.48 -3.33
N LEU A 33 -9.56 0.88 -2.72
CA LEU A 33 -8.46 0.30 -3.48
C LEU A 33 -8.93 -0.86 -4.34
N CYS A 34 -9.78 -1.73 -3.79
CA CYS A 34 -10.35 -2.85 -4.56
C CYS A 34 -11.13 -2.35 -5.76
N GLY A 35 -11.93 -1.29 -5.57
CA GLY A 35 -12.70 -0.72 -6.66
C GLY A 35 -11.83 -0.10 -7.74
N ILE A 36 -10.84 0.67 -7.34
CA ILE A 36 -9.94 1.34 -8.30
C ILE A 36 -9.11 0.32 -9.07
N LEU A 37 -8.58 -0.69 -8.38
CA LEU A 37 -7.72 -1.69 -9.01
C LEU A 37 -8.48 -2.81 -9.69
N ASN A 38 -9.78 -2.92 -9.43
CA ASN A 38 -10.59 -4.04 -9.91
C ASN A 38 -10.00 -5.38 -9.48
N GLU A 39 -9.61 -5.47 -8.21
CA GLU A 39 -9.01 -6.67 -7.64
C GLU A 39 -9.80 -7.11 -6.42
N SER A 40 -9.67 -8.38 -6.05
CA SER A 40 -10.36 -8.92 -4.90
C SER A 40 -9.78 -8.38 -3.59
N GLN A 41 -10.62 -8.33 -2.56
CA GLN A 41 -10.18 -7.86 -1.25
C GLN A 41 -9.04 -8.72 -0.67
N PRO A 42 -9.11 -10.07 -0.73
CA PRO A 42 -8.00 -10.87 -0.21
C PRO A 42 -6.67 -10.57 -0.90
N LYS A 43 -6.70 -10.35 -2.20
CA LYS A 43 -5.47 -10.02 -2.94
C LYS A 43 -4.91 -8.66 -2.52
N VAL A 44 -5.77 -7.64 -2.47
CA VAL A 44 -5.35 -6.30 -2.07
C VAL A 44 -4.84 -6.32 -0.63
N SER A 45 -5.56 -6.97 0.28
CA SER A 45 -5.17 -7.05 1.68
C SER A 45 -3.83 -7.74 1.86
N LYS A 46 -3.56 -8.80 1.09
CA LYS A 46 -2.28 -9.49 1.14
C LYS A 46 -1.13 -8.57 0.78
N HIS A 47 -1.29 -7.80 -0.29
CA HIS A 47 -0.25 -6.87 -0.73
C HIS A 47 -0.08 -5.71 0.24
N LEU A 48 -1.18 -5.20 0.79
CA LEU A 48 -1.11 -4.14 1.80
C LEU A 48 -0.41 -4.60 3.07
N ALA A 49 -0.65 -5.85 3.49
CA ALA A 49 0.03 -6.40 4.66
C ALA A 49 1.54 -6.42 4.44
N LYS A 50 1.98 -6.81 3.27
CA LYS A 50 3.41 -6.81 2.96
C LYS A 50 4.00 -5.41 2.97
N LEU A 51 3.29 -4.44 2.39
CA LEU A 51 3.73 -3.06 2.40
C LEU A 51 3.75 -2.48 3.82
N ARG A 52 2.77 -2.85 4.65
CA ARG A 52 2.74 -2.42 6.04
C ARG A 52 3.89 -3.03 6.84
N ASP A 53 4.15 -4.32 6.64
CA ASP A 53 5.20 -5.02 7.39
C ASP A 53 6.59 -4.46 7.06
N THR A 54 6.78 -3.95 5.85
CA THR A 54 8.03 -3.30 5.46
C THR A 54 8.00 -1.80 5.72
N GLU A 55 6.95 -1.30 6.34
CA GLU A 55 6.78 0.09 6.75
C GLU A 55 6.74 1.08 5.60
N TYR A 56 6.35 0.64 4.40
CA TYR A 56 6.14 1.56 3.28
C TYR A 56 4.77 2.19 3.29
N VAL A 57 3.83 1.63 4.03
CA VAL A 57 2.52 2.25 4.24
C VAL A 57 2.24 2.34 5.73
N LYS A 58 1.42 3.31 6.09
CA LYS A 58 0.92 3.46 7.45
C LYS A 58 -0.59 3.41 7.41
N THR A 59 -1.19 3.14 8.56
CA THR A 59 -2.64 3.01 8.67
C THR A 59 -3.19 4.02 9.66
N LYS A 60 -4.44 4.39 9.44
CA LYS A 60 -5.17 5.25 10.36
C LYS A 60 -6.62 4.79 10.40
N GLN A 61 -7.14 4.53 11.58
CA GLN A 61 -8.53 4.13 11.73
C GLN A 61 -9.42 5.36 11.80
N LYS A 62 -10.48 5.39 10.99
CA LYS A 62 -11.49 6.44 11.00
C LYS A 62 -12.84 5.75 11.04
N GLY A 63 -13.50 5.76 12.20
CA GLY A 63 -14.75 5.06 12.38
C GLY A 63 -14.60 3.57 12.17
N LYS A 64 -15.35 3.02 11.24
CA LYS A 64 -15.32 1.59 10.92
C LYS A 64 -14.21 1.22 9.93
N PHE A 65 -13.56 2.20 9.34
CA PHE A 65 -12.65 1.96 8.23
C PHE A 65 -11.21 2.19 8.63
N ILE A 66 -10.32 1.42 8.03
CA ILE A 66 -8.89 1.61 8.17
C ILE A 66 -8.40 2.18 6.84
N PHE A 67 -7.78 3.35 6.91
CA PHE A 67 -7.23 4.03 5.75
C PHE A 67 -5.74 3.80 5.68
N TYR A 68 -5.23 3.62 4.47
CA TYR A 68 -3.83 3.42 4.20
C TYR A 68 -3.26 4.63 3.48
N SER A 69 -2.03 4.97 3.79
CA SER A 69 -1.31 6.03 3.10
C SER A 69 0.16 5.68 3.05
N LEU A 70 0.88 6.33 2.16
CA LEU A 70 2.30 6.07 2.02
C LEU A 70 3.04 6.61 3.24
N ASN A 71 4.00 5.84 3.71
CA ASN A 71 4.85 6.26 4.83
C ASN A 71 6.09 6.94 4.26
N ILE A 72 6.06 8.27 4.25
CA ILE A 72 7.08 9.09 3.60
C ILE A 72 8.47 8.84 4.17
N LYS A 73 8.57 8.50 5.45
CA LYS A 73 9.87 8.28 6.08
C LYS A 73 10.66 7.15 5.44
N ASN A 74 9.98 6.17 4.84
CA ASN A 74 10.62 5.02 4.22
C ASN A 74 10.58 5.07 2.70
N THR A 75 10.10 6.17 2.14
CA THR A 75 10.05 6.37 0.71
C THR A 75 11.37 6.98 0.24
N ILE A 76 11.86 6.48 -0.86
CA ILE A 76 13.12 6.96 -1.44
C ILE A 76 12.94 8.32 -2.10
#